data_4d2c2cfb5bc8a22538f7572b1bc2cb09
#
_entry.id   4d2c2cfb5bc8a22538f7572b1bc2cb09
#
_cell.length_a   1.000
_cell.length_b   1.000
_cell.length_c   1.000
_cell.angle_alpha   90.00
_cell.angle_beta   90.00
_cell.angle_gamma   90.00
#
_symmetry.space_group_name_H-M   'P 1'
#
loop_
_entity.id
_entity.type
_entity.pdbx_description
1 polymer ?
#
loop_
_entity_poly.entity_id
_entity_poly.type
_entity_poly.pdbx_seq_one_letter_code
_entity_poly.pdbx_strand_id
1 'polypeptide(L)'
;GDIDFYNLKSFVLQGEYNEVTSQNDFPNELREMSNWGVPDGYLFERVLKEIDKPKPFFTVVYTLSSHTPYDVPVQMIKGSSNEAKFLNSLAYTDSCLGDFIREFKQTKYWDNTLVIITSDHGALEPGPTEIIEPATYQIPLIWTGGVVKHPGVIHKIGGQPDLIPTLVKQFGWK
;
A
#
# COMPACT_ATOMS: atom_id res chain seq x y z
N GLY A 1 7.20 -1.22 8.88
CA GLY A 1 8.53 -1.80 8.80
C GLY A 1 9.58 -0.98 9.54
N ASP A 2 10.82 -1.43 9.44
CA ASP A 2 11.96 -0.77 10.06
C ASP A 2 12.34 0.50 9.30
N ILE A 3 12.15 1.64 9.92
CA ILE A 3 12.45 2.94 9.31
C ILE A 3 13.96 3.20 9.14
N ASP A 4 14.80 2.52 9.91
CA ASP A 4 16.25 2.66 9.80
C ASP A 4 16.85 1.80 8.67
N PHE A 5 16.03 0.92 8.05
CA PHE A 5 16.43 0.10 6.91
C PHE A 5 16.65 0.97 5.64
N TYR A 6 17.77 0.74 4.93
CA TYR A 6 18.15 1.44 3.68
C TYR A 6 17.99 2.97 3.72
N ASN A 7 18.24 3.59 4.88
CA ASN A 7 18.15 5.05 5.04
C ASN A 7 16.75 5.63 4.78
N LEU A 8 15.70 4.81 4.90
CA LEU A 8 14.31 5.23 4.69
C LEU A 8 13.92 6.41 5.59
N LYS A 9 14.44 6.43 6.83
CA LYS A 9 14.22 7.54 7.77
C LYS A 9 14.66 8.88 7.21
N SER A 10 15.85 8.95 6.60
CA SER A 10 16.34 10.19 6.00
C SER A 10 15.47 10.63 4.82
N PHE A 11 15.02 9.68 4.00
CA PHE A 11 14.11 9.95 2.90
C PHE A 11 12.78 10.53 3.39
N VAL A 12 12.18 9.91 4.40
CA VAL A 12 10.91 10.38 4.98
C VAL A 12 11.06 11.74 5.64
N LEU A 13 12.16 12.00 6.38
CA LEU A 13 12.42 13.29 6.98
C LEU A 13 12.63 14.40 5.95
N GLN A 14 13.25 14.11 4.81
CA GLN A 14 13.39 15.07 3.70
C GLN A 14 12.04 15.39 3.03
N GLY A 15 11.06 14.47 3.11
CA GLY A 15 9.70 14.69 2.62
C GLY A 15 8.85 15.61 3.49
N GLU A 16 9.40 16.15 4.59
CA GLU A 16 8.73 17.07 5.51
C GLU A 16 7.38 16.57 6.05
N TYR A 17 7.25 15.24 6.23
CA TYR A 17 6.05 14.66 6.84
C TYR A 17 5.92 15.13 8.29
N ASN A 18 4.73 15.59 8.67
CA ASN A 18 4.46 16.05 10.03
C ASN A 18 4.45 14.90 11.05
N GLU A 19 4.06 13.72 10.62
CA GLU A 19 3.98 12.52 11.46
C GLU A 19 4.48 11.32 10.67
N VAL A 20 5.20 10.45 11.35
CA VAL A 20 5.74 9.20 10.79
C VAL A 20 5.47 8.09 11.79
N THR A 21 4.74 7.08 11.36
CA THR A 21 4.50 5.86 12.13
C THR A 21 5.33 4.72 11.56
N SER A 22 6.17 4.12 12.36
CA SER A 22 7.03 2.98 12.02
C SER A 22 6.66 1.74 12.84
N GLN A 23 7.34 0.61 12.62
CA GLN A 23 7.14 -0.56 13.45
C GLN A 23 7.37 -0.29 14.93
N ASN A 24 8.21 0.70 15.30
CA ASN A 24 8.53 1.03 16.68
C ASN A 24 7.35 1.62 17.47
N ASP A 25 6.30 2.04 16.76
CA ASP A 25 5.07 2.59 17.35
C ASP A 25 4.01 1.51 17.60
N PHE A 26 4.38 0.23 17.42
CA PHE A 26 3.53 -0.92 17.67
C PHE A 26 4.10 -1.80 18.79
N PRO A 27 3.26 -2.59 19.50
CA PRO A 27 3.70 -3.57 20.48
C PRO A 27 4.71 -4.58 19.89
N ASN A 28 5.63 -5.07 20.71
CA ASN A 28 6.66 -6.02 20.28
C ASN A 28 6.07 -7.29 19.66
N GLU A 29 4.98 -7.78 20.22
CA GLU A 29 4.28 -8.99 19.76
C GLU A 29 3.82 -8.86 18.30
N LEU A 30 3.43 -7.66 17.87
CA LEU A 30 3.04 -7.41 16.48
C LEU A 30 4.26 -7.22 15.57
N ARG A 31 5.34 -6.64 16.08
CA ARG A 31 6.58 -6.43 15.30
C ARG A 31 7.29 -7.73 14.97
N GLU A 32 7.16 -8.73 15.84
CA GLU A 32 7.81 -10.04 15.72
C GLU A 32 6.98 -11.04 14.88
N MET A 33 5.80 -10.63 14.38
CA MET A 33 4.93 -11.52 13.61
C MET A 33 5.43 -11.80 12.19
N SER A 34 6.31 -10.97 11.65
CA SER A 34 6.95 -11.20 10.36
C SER A 34 8.37 -10.62 10.31
N ASN A 35 9.17 -11.07 9.35
CA ASN A 35 10.52 -10.55 9.14
C ASN A 35 10.56 -9.04 8.80
N TRP A 36 9.48 -8.51 8.28
CA TRP A 36 9.35 -7.10 7.91
C TRP A 36 8.57 -6.27 8.94
N GLY A 37 8.28 -6.86 10.11
CA GLY A 37 7.62 -6.20 11.22
C GLY A 37 6.11 -6.42 11.24
N VAL A 38 5.34 -5.36 11.37
CA VAL A 38 3.89 -5.43 11.61
C VAL A 38 3.14 -5.83 10.34
N PRO A 39 2.30 -6.88 10.38
CA PRO A 39 1.47 -7.26 9.24
C PRO A 39 0.47 -6.17 8.82
N ASP A 40 0.14 -6.14 7.52
CA ASP A 40 -0.66 -5.07 6.89
C ASP A 40 -2.03 -4.85 7.54
N GLY A 41 -2.68 -5.90 8.06
CA GLY A 41 -3.96 -5.76 8.76
C GLY A 41 -3.89 -4.79 9.94
N TYR A 42 -2.88 -4.94 10.80
CA TYR A 42 -2.67 -4.04 11.94
C TYR A 42 -2.23 -2.64 11.51
N LEU A 43 -1.50 -2.53 10.39
CA LEU A 43 -1.15 -1.24 9.81
C LEU A 43 -2.41 -0.48 9.37
N PHE A 44 -3.32 -1.12 8.65
CA PHE A 44 -4.57 -0.52 8.20
C PHE A 44 -5.50 -0.16 9.37
N GLU A 45 -5.58 -0.99 10.41
CA GLU A 45 -6.31 -0.63 11.64
C GLU A 45 -5.75 0.63 12.29
N ARG A 46 -4.42 0.79 12.29
CA ARG A 46 -3.77 1.99 12.82
C ARG A 46 -4.11 3.21 11.98
N VAL A 47 -4.09 3.11 10.66
CA VAL A 47 -4.50 4.20 9.75
C VAL A 47 -5.93 4.64 10.04
N LEU A 48 -6.87 3.71 10.19
CA LEU A 48 -8.27 4.04 10.51
C LEU A 48 -8.42 4.76 11.86
N LYS A 49 -7.65 4.37 12.87
CA LYS A 49 -7.66 5.04 14.18
C LYS A 49 -7.10 6.46 14.14
N GLU A 50 -6.16 6.71 13.22
CA GLU A 50 -5.46 7.99 13.12
C GLU A 50 -6.02 8.91 12.03
N ILE A 51 -7.07 8.50 11.32
CA ILE A 51 -7.61 9.27 10.19
C ILE A 51 -8.33 10.56 10.62
N ASP A 52 -8.68 10.72 11.91
CA ASP A 52 -9.32 11.94 12.44
C ASP A 52 -8.29 13.06 12.63
N LYS A 53 -7.73 13.52 11.52
CA LYS A 53 -6.71 14.56 11.47
C LYS A 53 -7.26 15.90 11.01
N PRO A 54 -6.57 17.01 11.35
CA PRO A 54 -6.85 18.31 10.76
C PRO A 54 -6.84 18.23 9.23
N LYS A 55 -7.77 18.92 8.59
CA LYS A 55 -7.87 18.96 7.13
C LYS A 55 -7.14 20.18 6.56
N PRO A 56 -6.61 20.08 5.34
CA PRO A 56 -6.44 18.87 4.51
C PRO A 56 -5.33 17.95 5.03
N PHE A 57 -5.39 16.66 4.72
CA PHE A 57 -4.32 15.71 5.04
C PHE A 57 -3.85 14.96 3.78
N PHE A 58 -2.60 14.51 3.83
CA PHE A 58 -1.98 13.61 2.88
C PHE A 58 -1.32 12.48 3.68
N THR A 59 -1.71 11.25 3.42
CA THR A 59 -1.20 10.07 4.13
C THR A 59 -0.64 9.08 3.12
N VAL A 60 0.57 8.61 3.35
CA VAL A 60 1.19 7.52 2.61
C VAL A 60 1.22 6.29 3.49
N VAL A 61 0.71 5.18 2.99
CA VAL A 61 0.69 3.88 3.69
C VAL A 61 1.55 2.92 2.88
N TYR A 62 2.66 2.45 3.47
CA TYR A 62 3.57 1.52 2.83
C TYR A 62 3.40 0.13 3.43
N THR A 63 2.87 -0.79 2.65
CA THR A 63 2.59 -2.19 3.04
C THR A 63 3.79 -3.07 2.75
N LEU A 64 4.01 -4.12 3.55
CA LEU A 64 5.17 -5.00 3.46
C LEU A 64 4.86 -6.50 3.52
N SER A 65 3.60 -6.89 3.77
CA SER A 65 3.24 -8.30 3.93
C SER A 65 3.44 -9.14 2.67
N SER A 66 3.37 -8.53 1.48
CA SER A 66 3.64 -9.19 0.20
C SER A 66 5.12 -9.21 -0.21
N HIS A 67 6.03 -8.71 0.64
CA HIS A 67 7.47 -8.78 0.40
C HIS A 67 8.04 -10.16 0.79
N THR A 68 9.07 -10.63 0.08
CA THR A 68 9.79 -11.87 0.43
C THR A 68 10.36 -11.79 1.87
N PRO A 69 10.27 -12.81 2.71
CA PRO A 69 9.91 -14.22 2.47
C PRO A 69 8.41 -14.54 2.52
N TYR A 70 7.52 -13.55 2.40
CA TYR A 70 6.07 -13.71 2.34
C TYR A 70 5.43 -14.20 3.65
N ASP A 71 5.95 -13.73 4.77
CA ASP A 71 5.48 -14.09 6.10
C ASP A 71 4.18 -13.32 6.43
N VAL A 72 3.07 -14.05 6.49
CA VAL A 72 1.77 -13.49 6.85
C VAL A 72 1.10 -14.35 7.93
N PRO A 73 0.28 -13.75 8.81
CA PRO A 73 -0.29 -14.46 9.95
C PRO A 73 -1.41 -15.43 9.60
N VAL A 74 -1.90 -15.43 8.35
CA VAL A 74 -3.04 -16.24 7.93
C VAL A 74 -2.71 -16.99 6.65
N GLN A 75 -2.99 -18.29 6.64
CA GLN A 75 -2.89 -19.11 5.44
C GLN A 75 -4.23 -19.15 4.70
N MET A 76 -4.36 -18.37 3.65
CA MET A 76 -5.53 -18.31 2.77
C MET A 76 -5.35 -19.25 1.56
N ILE A 77 -4.12 -19.41 1.08
CA ILE A 77 -3.74 -20.28 -0.02
C ILE A 77 -2.82 -21.39 0.50
N LYS A 78 -3.13 -22.64 0.20
CA LYS A 78 -2.35 -23.79 0.63
C LYS A 78 -1.13 -23.99 -0.26
N GLY A 79 0.00 -24.33 0.34
CA GLY A 79 1.25 -24.65 -0.33
C GLY A 79 2.46 -24.17 0.44
N SER A 80 3.64 -24.70 0.08
CA SER A 80 4.93 -24.32 0.70
C SER A 80 5.97 -23.83 -0.31
N SER A 81 5.65 -23.88 -1.62
CA SER A 81 6.51 -23.30 -2.65
C SER A 81 6.57 -21.77 -2.50
N ASN A 82 7.60 -21.14 -3.04
CA ASN A 82 7.72 -19.68 -3.05
C ASN A 82 6.51 -19.03 -3.75
N GLU A 83 6.08 -19.58 -4.87
CA GLU A 83 4.88 -19.13 -5.56
C GLU A 83 3.63 -19.20 -4.69
N ALA A 84 3.40 -20.33 -3.99
CA ALA A 84 2.24 -20.46 -3.09
C ALA A 84 2.30 -19.46 -1.92
N LYS A 85 3.48 -19.24 -1.35
CA LYS A 85 3.68 -18.23 -0.30
C LYS A 85 3.44 -16.82 -0.82
N PHE A 86 3.95 -16.49 -2.01
CA PHE A 86 3.71 -15.21 -2.67
C PHE A 86 2.21 -14.97 -2.89
N LEU A 87 1.52 -15.92 -3.52
CA LEU A 87 0.07 -15.83 -3.74
C LEU A 87 -0.71 -15.72 -2.43
N ASN A 88 -0.29 -16.44 -1.38
CA ASN A 88 -0.89 -16.34 -0.05
C ASN A 88 -0.71 -14.93 0.55
N SER A 89 0.47 -14.36 0.40
CA SER A 89 0.75 -13.01 0.91
C SER A 89 -0.04 -11.93 0.16
N LEU A 90 -0.18 -12.08 -1.16
CA LEU A 90 -1.06 -11.20 -1.95
C LEU A 90 -2.52 -11.31 -1.53
N ALA A 91 -3.03 -12.53 -1.35
CA ALA A 91 -4.40 -12.75 -0.89
C ALA A 91 -4.65 -12.15 0.49
N TYR A 92 -3.67 -12.25 1.39
CA TYR A 92 -3.72 -11.62 2.71
C TYR A 92 -3.75 -10.10 2.60
N THR A 93 -2.82 -9.48 1.87
CA THR A 93 -2.77 -8.02 1.68
C THR A 93 -4.04 -7.49 1.03
N ASP A 94 -4.54 -8.18 -0.01
CA ASP A 94 -5.81 -7.81 -0.69
C ASP A 94 -7.00 -7.87 0.28
N SER A 95 -7.08 -8.91 1.10
CA SER A 95 -8.12 -9.02 2.14
C SER A 95 -8.05 -7.87 3.14
N CYS A 96 -6.85 -7.55 3.66
CA CYS A 96 -6.65 -6.45 4.59
C CYS A 96 -7.01 -5.09 3.96
N LEU A 97 -6.62 -4.87 2.71
CA LEU A 97 -6.98 -3.68 1.95
C LEU A 97 -8.49 -3.59 1.71
N GLY A 98 -9.13 -4.72 1.39
CA GLY A 98 -10.58 -4.80 1.22
C GLY A 98 -11.34 -4.43 2.50
N ASP A 99 -10.88 -4.92 3.65
CA ASP A 99 -11.45 -4.59 4.96
C ASP A 99 -11.25 -3.10 5.28
N PHE A 100 -10.04 -2.58 5.09
CA PHE A 100 -9.73 -1.17 5.24
C PHE A 100 -10.67 -0.29 4.41
N ILE A 101 -10.82 -0.56 3.13
CA ILE A 101 -11.71 0.22 2.25
C ILE A 101 -13.16 0.13 2.70
N ARG A 102 -13.61 -1.04 3.16
CA ARG A 102 -14.98 -1.24 3.66
C ARG A 102 -15.25 -0.40 4.91
N GLU A 103 -14.32 -0.38 5.86
CA GLU A 103 -14.44 0.40 7.08
C GLU A 103 -14.27 1.90 6.80
N PHE A 104 -13.31 2.27 5.96
CA PHE A 104 -13.08 3.67 5.59
C PHE A 104 -14.30 4.30 4.91
N LYS A 105 -15.05 3.54 4.10
CA LYS A 105 -16.32 3.98 3.51
C LYS A 105 -17.38 4.37 4.54
N GLN A 106 -17.31 3.88 5.77
CA GLN A 106 -18.24 4.22 6.83
C GLN A 106 -17.82 5.50 7.58
N THR A 107 -16.67 6.07 7.29
CA THR A 107 -16.20 7.27 7.96
C THR A 107 -16.70 8.55 7.26
N LYS A 108 -16.78 9.63 8.01
CA LYS A 108 -17.10 10.99 7.48
C LYS A 108 -16.07 11.53 6.48
N TYR A 109 -14.94 10.84 6.32
CA TYR A 109 -13.82 11.27 5.44
C TYR A 109 -13.92 10.74 4.04
N TRP A 110 -14.61 9.62 3.84
CA TRP A 110 -14.70 8.93 2.56
C TRP A 110 -15.12 9.84 1.41
N ASP A 111 -16.21 10.60 1.60
CA ASP A 111 -16.81 11.40 0.53
C ASP A 111 -15.91 12.52 0.00
N ASN A 112 -14.90 12.93 0.77
CA ASN A 112 -13.95 13.98 0.38
C ASN A 112 -12.51 13.47 0.34
N THR A 113 -12.30 12.19 0.08
CA THR A 113 -10.97 11.58 -0.01
C THR A 113 -10.77 10.90 -1.35
N LEU A 114 -9.59 11.10 -1.93
CA LEU A 114 -9.04 10.28 -3.01
C LEU A 114 -8.12 9.24 -2.39
N VAL A 115 -8.35 7.97 -2.68
CA VAL A 115 -7.47 6.87 -2.32
C VAL A 115 -6.79 6.37 -3.60
N ILE A 116 -5.47 6.37 -3.60
CA ILE A 116 -4.65 5.85 -4.71
C ILE A 116 -3.95 4.59 -4.21
N ILE A 117 -4.12 3.50 -4.93
CA ILE A 117 -3.52 2.21 -4.64
C ILE A 117 -2.61 1.85 -5.80
N THR A 118 -1.35 1.59 -5.49
CA THR A 118 -0.34 1.18 -6.48
C THR A 118 0.73 0.32 -5.82
N SER A 119 1.51 -0.40 -6.62
CA SER A 119 2.73 -1.07 -6.16
C SER A 119 3.95 -0.19 -6.44
N ASP A 120 5.03 -0.41 -5.70
CA ASP A 120 6.34 0.22 -5.92
C ASP A 120 7.04 -0.36 -7.15
N HIS A 121 6.89 -1.66 -7.41
CA HIS A 121 7.41 -2.37 -8.58
C HIS A 121 6.57 -3.60 -8.92
N GLY A 122 6.83 -4.20 -10.06
CA GLY A 122 6.27 -5.49 -10.45
C GLY A 122 6.99 -6.66 -9.78
N ALA A 123 6.54 -7.87 -10.06
CA ALA A 123 7.13 -9.10 -9.54
C ALA A 123 7.38 -10.12 -10.66
N LEU A 124 8.34 -11.03 -10.42
CA LEU A 124 8.61 -12.15 -11.31
C LEU A 124 7.65 -13.33 -11.09
N GLU A 125 7.03 -13.39 -9.93
CA GLU A 125 6.01 -14.38 -9.54
C GLU A 125 4.59 -13.86 -9.85
N PRO A 126 3.59 -14.72 -10.12
CA PRO A 126 3.74 -16.14 -10.38
C PRO A 126 4.12 -16.42 -11.85
N GLY A 127 4.92 -17.46 -12.07
CA GLY A 127 5.23 -17.99 -13.39
C GLY A 127 6.56 -17.53 -13.96
N PRO A 128 6.92 -18.03 -15.14
CA PRO A 128 8.22 -17.80 -15.77
C PRO A 128 8.25 -16.44 -16.49
N THR A 129 8.19 -15.35 -15.75
CA THR A 129 8.33 -14.03 -16.32
C THR A 129 9.81 -13.65 -16.32
N GLU A 130 10.35 -13.34 -17.48
CA GLU A 130 11.74 -12.90 -17.58
C GLU A 130 11.85 -11.41 -17.26
N ILE A 131 12.97 -11.00 -16.66
CA ILE A 131 13.21 -9.61 -16.23
C ILE A 131 13.17 -8.62 -17.40
N ILE A 132 13.35 -9.08 -18.64
CA ILE A 132 13.30 -8.27 -19.85
C ILE A 132 11.89 -8.09 -20.41
N GLU A 133 10.91 -8.83 -19.90
CA GLU A 133 9.54 -8.73 -20.39
C GLU A 133 8.83 -7.50 -19.82
N PRO A 134 8.12 -6.70 -20.65
CA PRO A 134 7.37 -5.53 -20.17
C PRO A 134 6.33 -5.88 -19.09
N ALA A 135 5.77 -7.09 -19.13
CA ALA A 135 4.80 -7.56 -18.14
C ALA A 135 5.36 -7.60 -16.70
N THR A 136 6.66 -7.82 -16.55
CA THR A 136 7.36 -7.83 -15.26
C THR A 136 7.27 -6.47 -14.54
N TYR A 137 7.15 -5.39 -15.31
CA TYR A 137 7.10 -4.01 -14.78
C TYR A 137 5.68 -3.47 -14.67
N GLN A 138 4.69 -4.26 -15.07
CA GLN A 138 3.30 -3.82 -14.99
C GLN A 138 2.82 -3.89 -13.54
N ILE A 139 2.38 -2.75 -13.02
CA ILE A 139 1.83 -2.60 -11.68
C ILE A 139 0.39 -2.10 -11.74
N PRO A 140 -0.45 -2.42 -10.74
CA PRO A 140 -1.78 -1.86 -10.65
C PRO A 140 -1.71 -0.37 -10.31
N LEU A 141 -2.67 0.40 -10.84
CA LEU A 141 -2.95 1.75 -10.41
C LEU A 141 -4.47 1.93 -10.30
N ILE A 142 -4.97 2.04 -9.09
CA ILE A 142 -6.39 2.15 -8.80
C ILE A 142 -6.64 3.47 -8.08
N TRP A 143 -7.57 4.25 -8.61
CA TRP A 143 -8.08 5.46 -7.96
C TRP A 143 -9.50 5.19 -7.47
N THR A 144 -9.73 5.40 -6.18
CA THR A 144 -11.02 5.20 -5.52
C THR A 144 -11.26 6.29 -4.48
N GLY A 145 -12.37 6.21 -3.76
CA GLY A 145 -12.78 7.23 -2.79
C GLY A 145 -14.02 7.99 -3.25
N GLY A 146 -14.69 8.68 -2.36
CA GLY A 146 -15.95 9.36 -2.64
C GLY A 146 -15.83 10.50 -3.67
N VAL A 147 -14.63 11.01 -3.92
CA VAL A 147 -14.37 12.04 -4.94
C VAL A 147 -14.35 11.47 -6.36
N VAL A 148 -14.19 10.17 -6.54
CA VAL A 148 -14.22 9.52 -7.87
C VAL A 148 -15.67 9.35 -8.30
N LYS A 149 -16.14 10.22 -9.20
CA LYS A 149 -17.55 10.27 -9.62
C LYS A 149 -17.88 9.33 -10.77
N HIS A 150 -16.89 9.01 -11.61
CA HIS A 150 -17.10 8.21 -12.82
C HIS A 150 -16.11 7.05 -12.82
N PRO A 151 -16.57 5.82 -12.54
CA PRO A 151 -15.73 4.65 -12.67
C PRO A 151 -15.39 4.39 -14.14
N GLY A 152 -14.20 3.91 -14.41
CA GLY A 152 -13.75 3.60 -15.76
C GLY A 152 -12.38 2.95 -15.76
N VAL A 153 -11.98 2.42 -16.91
CA VAL A 153 -10.66 1.82 -17.12
C VAL A 153 -9.90 2.71 -18.12
N ILE A 154 -8.68 3.07 -17.75
CA ILE A 154 -7.78 3.83 -18.61
C ILE A 154 -6.75 2.86 -19.18
N HIS A 155 -6.79 2.66 -20.49
CA HIS A 155 -5.88 1.74 -21.20
C HIS A 155 -4.57 2.37 -21.66
N LYS A 156 -4.35 3.65 -21.33
CA LYS A 156 -3.07 4.31 -21.61
C LYS A 156 -2.01 3.81 -20.63
N ILE A 157 -0.83 3.53 -21.16
CA ILE A 157 0.34 3.25 -20.33
C ILE A 157 0.79 4.55 -19.67
N GLY A 158 1.01 4.50 -18.36
CA GLY A 158 1.59 5.56 -17.57
C GLY A 158 2.64 4.98 -16.63
N GLY A 159 3.40 5.83 -15.97
CA GLY A 159 4.37 5.44 -14.94
C GLY A 159 4.10 6.16 -13.62
N GLN A 160 4.74 5.70 -12.56
CA GLN A 160 4.65 6.37 -11.24
C GLN A 160 5.00 7.87 -11.29
N PRO A 161 5.98 8.34 -12.10
CA PRO A 161 6.27 9.77 -12.26
C PRO A 161 5.09 10.60 -12.78
N ASP A 162 4.11 9.97 -13.46
CA ASP A 162 2.93 10.66 -13.99
C ASP A 162 1.87 10.96 -12.91
N LEU A 163 1.98 10.35 -11.71
CA LEU A 163 1.02 10.53 -10.63
C LEU A 163 0.95 11.98 -10.16
N ILE A 164 2.08 12.56 -9.79
CA ILE A 164 2.12 13.93 -9.24
C ILE A 164 1.64 14.97 -10.25
N PRO A 165 2.13 15.00 -11.51
CA PRO A 165 1.60 15.93 -12.52
C PRO A 165 0.10 15.76 -12.76
N THR A 166 -0.39 14.53 -12.72
CA THR A 166 -1.83 14.25 -12.87
C THR A 166 -2.63 14.83 -11.71
N LEU A 167 -2.20 14.63 -10.47
CA LEU A 167 -2.84 15.19 -9.28
C LEU A 167 -2.83 16.72 -9.30
N VAL A 168 -1.68 17.33 -9.57
CA VAL A 168 -1.54 18.80 -9.68
C VAL A 168 -2.56 19.36 -10.67
N LYS A 169 -2.70 18.72 -11.84
CA LYS A 169 -3.66 19.13 -12.87
C LYS A 169 -5.11 18.93 -12.42
N GLN A 170 -5.43 17.80 -11.79
CA GLN A 170 -6.79 17.48 -11.34
C GLN A 170 -7.26 18.41 -10.21
N PHE A 171 -6.37 18.78 -9.31
CA PHE A 171 -6.68 19.71 -8.22
C PHE A 171 -6.56 21.20 -8.62
N GLY A 172 -6.10 21.49 -9.83
CA GLY A 172 -5.90 22.88 -10.29
C GLY A 172 -4.78 23.61 -9.54
N TRP A 173 -3.84 22.88 -8.95
CA TRP A 173 -2.68 23.46 -8.30
C TRP A 173 -1.73 24.07 -9.34
N LYS A 174 -1.02 25.14 -8.93
CA LYS A 174 -0.06 25.86 -9.76
C LYS A 174 1.36 25.63 -9.27
#